data_c720de8666c236689dbd5d2553497f03
#
_entry.id   c720de8666c236689dbd5d2553497f03
#
_cell.length_a   1.000
_cell.length_b   1.000
_cell.length_c   1.000
_cell.angle_alpha   90.00
_cell.angle_beta   90.00
_cell.angle_gamma   90.00
#
_symmetry.space_group_name_H-M   'P 1'
#
loop_
_entity.id
_entity.type
_entity.pdbx_description
1 polymer ?
#
loop_
_entity_poly.entity_id
_entity_poly.type
_entity_poly.pdbx_seq_one_letter_code
_entity_poly.pdbx_strand_id
1 'polypeptide(L)'
;MMNRNGFSRCAEFYIGRLRKEGRHSTAHVYKNALFSFSKYCGTSNVSFRQVTRERLRRYGQYLYECGLKPNTISTYMRMLRSIYNRGVEAGSAPYVPRLFHDVYTGVDVRQKKALSAGELHKLLYEDPKSERLRRTQIIAALMFQFCGMSFADLAHLEKSALDQSVLRYNRIKTKTPMSVEVLDTARGMINQLWSNQEPIPDCPDYLFDILCSNKKRKDERAYREYQSALRRFNNRLKDLARALRLNSPVSSYTLRHSWATTAKYRGVPIEMISESLGHKSIKTTQIYLKGFELRERTEVNKGNLSYIRNFRLGR
;
A
#
# COMPACT_ATOMS: atom_id res chain seq x y z
N MET A 1 -33.19 -6.71 -19.77
CA MET A 1 -32.10 -5.71 -19.86
C MET A 1 -32.36 -4.63 -18.83
N MET A 2 -31.61 -4.53 -17.73
CA MET A 2 -31.77 -3.47 -16.73
C MET A 2 -31.41 -2.12 -17.37
N ASN A 3 -32.32 -1.17 -17.27
CA ASN A 3 -32.19 0.18 -17.78
C ASN A 3 -31.00 0.89 -17.09
N ARG A 4 -29.83 0.95 -17.78
CA ARG A 4 -28.57 1.51 -17.27
C ARG A 4 -28.45 3.04 -17.52
N ASN A 5 -29.55 3.72 -17.71
CA ASN A 5 -29.64 5.09 -18.20
C ASN A 5 -29.25 6.19 -17.20
N GLY A 6 -28.18 6.01 -16.44
CA GLY A 6 -27.67 7.05 -15.55
C GLY A 6 -26.24 6.76 -15.11
N PHE A 7 -25.44 7.82 -14.90
CA PHE A 7 -24.05 7.72 -14.44
C PHE A 7 -23.95 7.00 -13.07
N SER A 8 -24.81 7.39 -12.11
CA SER A 8 -24.83 6.75 -10.79
C SER A 8 -25.17 5.27 -10.88
N ARG A 9 -26.18 4.89 -11.69
CA ARG A 9 -26.57 3.48 -11.88
C ARG A 9 -25.48 2.65 -12.54
N CYS A 10 -24.78 3.21 -13.53
CA CYS A 10 -23.64 2.57 -14.18
C CYS A 10 -22.51 2.32 -13.15
N ALA A 11 -22.23 3.31 -12.29
CA ALA A 11 -21.25 3.19 -11.22
C ALA A 11 -21.63 2.12 -10.19
N GLU A 12 -22.86 2.12 -9.70
CA GLU A 12 -23.37 1.16 -8.72
C GLU A 12 -23.33 -0.27 -9.26
N PHE A 13 -23.73 -0.47 -10.52
CA PHE A 13 -23.62 -1.76 -11.19
C PHE A 13 -22.16 -2.25 -11.24
N TYR A 14 -21.24 -1.38 -11.61
CA TYR A 14 -19.82 -1.72 -11.67
C TYR A 14 -19.25 -2.01 -10.26
N ILE A 15 -19.61 -1.23 -9.26
CA ILE A 15 -19.23 -1.46 -7.85
C ILE A 15 -19.76 -2.82 -7.39
N GLY A 16 -21.02 -3.15 -7.71
CA GLY A 16 -21.62 -4.46 -7.40
C GLY A 16 -20.86 -5.62 -8.05
N ARG A 17 -20.45 -5.48 -9.32
CA ARG A 17 -19.63 -6.47 -10.03
C ARG A 17 -18.27 -6.66 -9.34
N LEU A 18 -17.57 -5.57 -9.01
CA LEU A 18 -16.29 -5.63 -8.30
C LEU A 18 -16.39 -6.36 -6.95
N ARG A 19 -17.50 -6.16 -6.22
CA ARG A 19 -17.75 -6.88 -4.95
C ARG A 19 -17.95 -8.37 -5.17
N LYS A 20 -18.72 -8.76 -6.20
CA LYS A 20 -18.91 -10.17 -6.57
C LYS A 20 -17.58 -10.84 -6.98
N GLU A 21 -16.69 -10.09 -7.63
CA GLU A 21 -15.33 -10.51 -7.98
C GLU A 21 -14.36 -10.54 -6.77
N GLY A 22 -14.80 -10.19 -5.56
CA GLY A 22 -13.96 -10.09 -4.35
C GLY A 22 -13.00 -8.89 -4.35
N ARG A 23 -13.18 -7.93 -5.26
CA ARG A 23 -12.33 -6.73 -5.40
C ARG A 23 -12.83 -5.58 -4.52
N HIS A 24 -13.10 -5.88 -3.24
CA HIS A 24 -13.73 -4.96 -2.29
C HIS A 24 -12.96 -3.64 -2.10
N SER A 25 -11.63 -3.68 -2.07
CA SER A 25 -10.81 -2.46 -1.96
C SER A 25 -11.02 -1.53 -3.16
N THR A 26 -11.05 -2.08 -4.37
CA THR A 26 -11.33 -1.30 -5.59
C THR A 26 -12.75 -0.77 -5.56
N ALA A 27 -13.74 -1.61 -5.23
CA ALA A 27 -15.14 -1.22 -5.11
C ALA A 27 -15.33 -0.05 -4.12
N HIS A 28 -14.59 -0.07 -3.00
CA HIS A 28 -14.64 1.00 -2.00
C HIS A 28 -14.16 2.35 -2.56
N VAL A 29 -13.08 2.35 -3.36
CA VAL A 29 -12.57 3.58 -4.00
C VAL A 29 -13.59 4.15 -4.98
N TYR A 30 -14.22 3.31 -5.82
CA TYR A 30 -15.29 3.75 -6.74
C TYR A 30 -16.50 4.28 -5.98
N LYS A 31 -16.90 3.61 -4.88
CA LYS A 31 -18.02 4.07 -4.03
C LYS A 31 -17.73 5.46 -3.46
N ASN A 32 -16.53 5.70 -2.94
CA ASN A 32 -16.16 7.00 -2.37
C ASN A 32 -16.13 8.10 -3.43
N ALA A 33 -15.61 7.81 -4.63
CA ALA A 33 -15.60 8.78 -5.73
C ALA A 33 -17.03 9.13 -6.18
N LEU A 34 -17.91 8.12 -6.32
CA LEU A 34 -19.31 8.32 -6.65
C LEU A 34 -20.02 9.15 -5.58
N PHE A 35 -19.89 8.76 -4.30
CA PHE A 35 -20.51 9.46 -3.17
C PHE A 35 -20.09 10.93 -3.12
N SER A 36 -18.79 11.21 -3.24
CA SER A 36 -18.27 12.57 -3.24
C SER A 36 -18.81 13.40 -4.40
N PHE A 37 -18.86 12.83 -5.60
CA PHE A 37 -19.38 13.52 -6.79
C PHE A 37 -20.90 13.75 -6.71
N SER A 38 -21.65 12.75 -6.24
CA SER A 38 -23.10 12.87 -6.02
C SER A 38 -23.45 13.95 -4.99
N LYS A 39 -22.66 14.02 -3.89
CA LYS A 39 -22.80 15.08 -2.89
C LYS A 39 -22.57 16.47 -3.50
N TYR A 40 -21.52 16.61 -4.32
CA TYR A 40 -21.25 17.86 -5.03
C TYR A 40 -22.37 18.24 -6.01
N CYS A 41 -22.95 17.25 -6.71
CA CYS A 41 -24.07 17.48 -7.63
C CYS A 41 -25.41 17.72 -6.94
N GLY A 42 -25.51 17.57 -5.62
CA GLY A 42 -26.77 17.70 -4.86
C GLY A 42 -27.79 16.59 -5.14
N THR A 43 -27.39 15.48 -5.75
CA THR A 43 -28.27 14.37 -6.11
C THR A 43 -27.58 13.02 -6.07
N SER A 44 -28.27 11.99 -5.60
CA SER A 44 -27.79 10.61 -5.65
C SER A 44 -27.90 9.99 -7.05
N ASN A 45 -28.75 10.54 -7.92
CA ASN A 45 -29.02 10.01 -9.26
C ASN A 45 -28.43 10.91 -10.35
N VAL A 46 -27.11 11.00 -10.42
CA VAL A 46 -26.40 11.77 -11.44
C VAL A 46 -26.59 11.12 -12.81
N SER A 47 -27.02 11.91 -13.80
CA SER A 47 -27.11 11.47 -15.20
C SER A 47 -25.79 11.68 -15.95
N PHE A 48 -25.59 10.99 -17.07
CA PHE A 48 -24.41 11.22 -17.93
C PHE A 48 -24.37 12.65 -18.51
N ARG A 49 -25.54 13.27 -18.78
CA ARG A 49 -25.64 14.66 -19.24
C ARG A 49 -25.09 15.67 -18.20
N GLN A 50 -25.12 15.32 -16.93
CA GLN A 50 -24.59 16.17 -15.87
C GLN A 50 -23.06 16.05 -15.73
N VAL A 51 -22.42 15.06 -16.36
CA VAL A 51 -20.96 14.90 -16.35
C VAL A 51 -20.38 15.69 -17.51
N THR A 52 -20.22 17.00 -17.32
CA THR A 52 -19.65 17.92 -18.31
C THR A 52 -18.22 18.32 -17.94
N ARG A 53 -17.45 18.75 -18.92
CA ARG A 53 -16.07 19.22 -18.75
C ARG A 53 -15.99 20.34 -17.69
N GLU A 54 -16.90 21.32 -17.78
CA GLU A 54 -16.95 22.43 -16.84
C GLU A 54 -17.30 21.94 -15.42
N ARG A 55 -18.31 21.08 -15.28
CA ARG A 55 -18.68 20.54 -13.94
C ARG A 55 -17.56 19.74 -13.32
N LEU A 56 -16.83 18.95 -14.10
CA LEU A 56 -15.66 18.21 -13.62
C LEU A 56 -14.54 19.16 -13.15
N ARG A 57 -14.27 20.24 -13.90
CA ARG A 57 -13.31 21.27 -13.52
C ARG A 57 -13.70 21.93 -12.20
N ARG A 58 -14.96 22.40 -12.08
CA ARG A 58 -15.48 23.00 -10.83
C ARG A 58 -15.46 22.00 -9.66
N TYR A 59 -15.78 20.74 -9.92
CA TYR A 59 -15.70 19.71 -8.88
C TYR A 59 -14.26 19.47 -8.43
N GLY A 60 -13.28 19.50 -9.34
CA GLY A 60 -11.86 19.43 -8.98
C GLY A 60 -11.42 20.57 -8.06
N GLN A 61 -11.86 21.80 -8.37
CA GLN A 61 -11.61 22.98 -7.56
C GLN A 61 -12.28 22.85 -6.17
N TYR A 62 -13.55 22.44 -6.12
CA TYR A 62 -14.27 22.17 -4.87
C TYR A 62 -13.54 21.16 -3.98
N LEU A 63 -13.02 20.06 -4.55
CA LEU A 63 -12.26 19.08 -3.78
C LEU A 63 -10.97 19.65 -3.22
N TYR A 64 -10.31 20.53 -3.97
CA TYR A 64 -9.11 21.23 -3.52
C TYR A 64 -9.42 22.18 -2.36
N GLU A 65 -10.49 22.97 -2.47
CA GLU A 65 -11.00 23.88 -1.41
C GLU A 65 -11.42 23.11 -0.14
N CYS A 66 -11.95 21.88 -0.31
CA CYS A 66 -12.21 20.96 0.80
C CYS A 66 -10.93 20.39 1.44
N GLY A 67 -9.73 20.79 1.03
CA GLY A 67 -8.44 20.34 1.57
C GLY A 67 -8.02 18.94 1.15
N LEU A 68 -8.62 18.35 0.10
CA LEU A 68 -8.22 17.03 -0.37
C LEU A 68 -6.83 17.08 -1.02
N LYS A 69 -6.04 16.05 -0.77
CA LYS A 69 -4.70 15.92 -1.37
C LYS A 69 -4.79 15.65 -2.88
N PRO A 70 -3.86 16.16 -3.71
CA PRO A 70 -3.86 15.99 -5.16
C PRO A 70 -4.06 14.54 -5.61
N ASN A 71 -3.39 13.57 -4.97
CA ASN A 71 -3.55 12.15 -5.28
C ASN A 71 -4.96 11.59 -5.01
N THR A 72 -5.69 12.15 -4.03
CA THR A 72 -7.09 11.78 -3.78
C THR A 72 -7.99 12.34 -4.88
N ILE A 73 -7.78 13.60 -5.25
CA ILE A 73 -8.51 14.26 -6.35
C ILE A 73 -8.29 13.50 -7.65
N SER A 74 -7.03 13.23 -7.99
CA SER A 74 -6.67 12.42 -9.16
C SER A 74 -7.35 11.04 -9.16
N THR A 75 -7.36 10.38 -7.99
CA THR A 75 -8.02 9.08 -7.87
C THR A 75 -9.51 9.19 -8.16
N TYR A 76 -10.20 10.17 -7.59
CA TYR A 76 -11.62 10.37 -7.85
C TYR A 76 -11.89 10.67 -9.33
N MET A 77 -11.13 11.56 -9.94
CA MET A 77 -11.28 11.89 -11.37
C MET A 77 -11.05 10.66 -12.26
N ARG A 78 -10.05 9.85 -11.98
CA ARG A 78 -9.81 8.59 -12.73
C ARG A 78 -10.94 7.58 -12.56
N MET A 79 -11.53 7.47 -11.35
CA MET A 79 -12.67 6.59 -11.14
C MET A 79 -13.90 7.08 -11.91
N LEU A 80 -14.21 8.38 -11.87
CA LEU A 80 -15.31 8.96 -12.63
C LEU A 80 -15.11 8.78 -14.14
N ARG A 81 -13.88 8.99 -14.64
CA ARG A 81 -13.54 8.74 -16.05
C ARG A 81 -13.77 7.28 -16.46
N SER A 82 -13.33 6.34 -15.60
CA SER A 82 -13.56 4.92 -15.87
C SER A 82 -15.05 4.55 -15.91
N ILE A 83 -15.88 5.15 -15.06
CA ILE A 83 -17.33 4.94 -15.07
C ILE A 83 -17.93 5.53 -16.35
N TYR A 84 -17.54 6.74 -16.72
CA TYR A 84 -18.04 7.40 -17.93
C TYR A 84 -17.73 6.58 -19.18
N ASN A 85 -16.47 6.14 -19.34
CA ASN A 85 -16.05 5.33 -20.48
C ASN A 85 -16.84 4.01 -20.56
N ARG A 86 -17.15 3.37 -19.43
CA ARG A 86 -18.04 2.19 -19.41
C ARG A 86 -19.46 2.51 -19.85
N GLY A 87 -19.94 3.71 -19.56
CA GLY A 87 -21.22 4.18 -20.07
C GLY A 87 -21.21 4.36 -21.61
N VAL A 88 -20.09 4.86 -22.14
CA VAL A 88 -19.88 5.00 -23.60
C VAL A 88 -19.80 3.61 -24.26
N GLU A 89 -18.98 2.71 -23.72
CA GLU A 89 -18.85 1.32 -24.22
C GLU A 89 -20.19 0.57 -24.21
N ALA A 90 -21.06 0.88 -23.23
CA ALA A 90 -22.40 0.27 -23.13
C ALA A 90 -23.49 1.00 -23.93
N GLY A 91 -23.16 2.02 -24.73
CA GLY A 91 -24.11 2.83 -25.49
C GLY A 91 -25.04 3.69 -24.62
N SER A 92 -24.75 3.85 -23.33
CA SER A 92 -25.57 4.61 -22.38
C SER A 92 -25.16 6.09 -22.25
N ALA A 93 -24.00 6.45 -22.78
CA ALA A 93 -23.45 7.79 -22.78
C ALA A 93 -22.85 8.14 -24.13
N PRO A 94 -22.92 9.40 -24.59
CA PRO A 94 -22.22 9.84 -25.80
C PRO A 94 -20.72 9.88 -25.55
N TYR A 95 -19.93 9.62 -26.58
CA TYR A 95 -18.49 9.89 -26.55
C TYR A 95 -18.26 11.41 -26.59
N VAL A 96 -17.55 11.94 -25.59
CA VAL A 96 -17.16 13.35 -25.53
C VAL A 96 -15.64 13.45 -25.56
N PRO A 97 -15.04 13.97 -26.65
CA PRO A 97 -13.60 14.12 -26.75
C PRO A 97 -13.04 14.99 -25.61
N ARG A 98 -11.93 14.55 -25.01
CA ARG A 98 -11.21 15.31 -23.97
C ARG A 98 -12.07 15.71 -22.74
N LEU A 99 -13.14 14.98 -22.41
CA LEU A 99 -14.04 15.29 -21.27
C LEU A 99 -13.28 15.51 -19.95
N PHE A 100 -12.22 14.76 -19.70
CA PHE A 100 -11.40 14.84 -18.47
C PHE A 100 -10.05 15.54 -18.68
N HIS A 101 -9.93 16.40 -19.72
CA HIS A 101 -8.65 17.05 -20.03
C HIS A 101 -8.23 18.08 -18.97
N ASP A 102 -9.18 18.86 -18.46
CA ASP A 102 -8.91 20.00 -17.58
C ASP A 102 -8.93 19.63 -16.08
N VAL A 103 -8.88 18.35 -15.77
CA VAL A 103 -8.84 17.86 -14.39
C VAL A 103 -7.56 17.10 -14.09
N TYR A 104 -7.08 17.24 -12.86
CA TYR A 104 -5.87 16.57 -12.44
C TYR A 104 -6.08 15.06 -12.34
N THR A 105 -5.41 14.30 -13.19
CA THR A 105 -5.38 12.83 -13.19
C THR A 105 -3.97 12.27 -13.02
N GLY A 106 -2.99 13.13 -12.73
CA GLY A 106 -1.59 12.77 -12.50
C GLY A 106 -1.33 12.09 -11.17
N VAL A 107 -0.06 11.85 -10.90
CA VAL A 107 0.42 11.33 -9.62
C VAL A 107 1.38 12.35 -9.01
N ASP A 108 1.00 12.91 -7.86
CA ASP A 108 1.90 13.72 -7.04
C ASP A 108 2.85 12.77 -6.29
N VAL A 109 4.10 12.74 -6.74
CA VAL A 109 5.15 11.89 -6.14
C VAL A 109 5.67 12.60 -4.89
N ARG A 110 5.02 12.37 -3.76
CA ARG A 110 5.56 12.81 -2.47
C ARG A 110 6.67 11.88 -2.03
N GLN A 111 7.78 12.45 -1.60
CA GLN A 111 8.83 11.69 -0.94
C GLN A 111 8.24 10.98 0.29
N LYS A 112 8.26 9.65 0.25
CA LYS A 112 7.83 8.85 1.38
C LYS A 112 8.96 8.82 2.40
N LYS A 113 8.65 9.14 3.65
CA LYS A 113 9.64 9.15 4.72
C LYS A 113 9.92 7.72 5.16
N ALA A 114 11.12 7.25 4.88
CA ALA A 114 11.69 6.08 5.54
C ALA A 114 12.22 6.49 6.92
N LEU A 115 12.22 5.56 7.86
CA LEU A 115 12.86 5.75 9.16
C LEU A 115 14.38 5.77 8.97
N SER A 116 15.07 6.55 9.77
CA SER A 116 16.52 6.49 9.91
C SER A 116 16.96 5.17 10.53
N ALA A 117 18.23 4.80 10.37
CA ALA A 117 18.78 3.57 10.99
C ALA A 117 18.60 3.55 12.51
N GLY A 118 18.79 4.70 13.18
CA GLY A 118 18.57 4.82 14.62
C GLY A 118 17.11 4.66 15.02
N GLU A 119 16.16 5.25 14.26
CA GLU A 119 14.73 5.06 14.52
C GLU A 119 14.28 3.62 14.24
N LEU A 120 14.84 2.97 13.22
CA LEU A 120 14.59 1.55 12.94
C LEU A 120 15.11 0.68 14.09
N HIS A 121 16.33 0.93 14.55
CA HIS A 121 16.89 0.20 15.70
C HIS A 121 15.98 0.30 16.91
N LYS A 122 15.57 1.51 17.30
CA LYS A 122 14.62 1.72 18.39
C LYS A 122 13.32 0.95 18.19
N LEU A 123 12.70 1.13 17.01
CA LEU A 123 11.40 0.53 16.69
C LEU A 123 11.44 -1.00 16.76
N LEU A 124 12.52 -1.63 16.29
CA LEU A 124 12.60 -3.08 16.12
C LEU A 124 13.19 -3.82 17.33
N TYR A 125 14.03 -3.15 18.14
CA TYR A 125 14.84 -3.83 19.16
C TYR A 125 14.78 -3.22 20.57
N GLU A 126 14.41 -1.93 20.72
CA GLU A 126 14.33 -1.31 22.04
C GLU A 126 13.09 -1.81 22.81
N ASP A 127 13.22 -2.10 24.11
CA ASP A 127 12.10 -2.61 24.92
C ASP A 127 10.98 -1.58 25.09
N PRO A 128 9.75 -1.87 24.61
CA PRO A 128 8.62 -0.97 24.75
C PRO A 128 8.01 -0.94 26.15
N LYS A 129 8.53 -1.73 27.10
CA LYS A 129 8.04 -1.87 28.48
C LYS A 129 6.54 -2.19 28.60
N SER A 130 5.97 -2.76 27.57
CA SER A 130 4.54 -3.11 27.47
C SER A 130 4.38 -4.35 26.61
N GLU A 131 3.83 -5.43 27.16
CA GLU A 131 3.63 -6.70 26.44
C GLU A 131 2.73 -6.53 25.23
N ARG A 132 1.69 -5.72 25.36
CA ARG A 132 0.82 -5.39 24.23
C ARG A 132 1.55 -4.73 23.07
N LEU A 133 2.52 -3.85 23.35
CA LEU A 133 3.33 -3.18 22.33
C LEU A 133 4.44 -4.10 21.81
N ARG A 134 4.97 -5.00 22.64
CA ARG A 134 5.96 -6.01 22.28
C ARG A 134 5.43 -6.91 21.15
N ARG A 135 4.20 -7.43 21.25
CA ARG A 135 3.59 -8.20 20.16
C ARG A 135 3.55 -7.39 18.84
N THR A 136 3.23 -6.11 18.91
CA THR A 136 3.22 -5.22 17.73
C THR A 136 4.63 -5.01 17.17
N GLN A 137 5.62 -4.86 18.06
CA GLN A 137 7.02 -4.73 17.70
C GLN A 137 7.55 -5.99 17.00
N ILE A 138 7.25 -7.16 17.53
CA ILE A 138 7.64 -8.44 16.91
C ILE A 138 7.06 -8.56 15.49
N ILE A 139 5.77 -8.27 15.31
CA ILE A 139 5.14 -8.28 13.98
C ILE A 139 5.82 -7.28 13.04
N ALA A 140 6.18 -6.08 13.54
CA ALA A 140 6.88 -5.07 12.75
C ALA A 140 8.30 -5.54 12.37
N ALA A 141 9.01 -6.18 13.29
CA ALA A 141 10.33 -6.76 13.05
C ALA A 141 10.29 -7.89 12.03
N LEU A 142 9.31 -8.79 12.12
CA LEU A 142 9.09 -9.85 11.13
C LEU A 142 8.77 -9.28 9.74
N MET A 143 7.91 -8.24 9.65
CA MET A 143 7.66 -7.56 8.37
C MET A 143 8.95 -7.01 7.76
N PHE A 144 9.84 -6.45 8.57
CA PHE A 144 11.11 -5.92 8.11
C PHE A 144 12.07 -7.05 7.70
N GLN A 145 12.24 -8.09 8.51
CA GLN A 145 13.12 -9.25 8.24
C GLN A 145 12.66 -10.04 7.00
N PHE A 146 11.35 -10.10 6.75
CA PHE A 146 10.79 -10.70 5.53
C PHE A 146 10.82 -9.74 4.33
N CYS A 147 11.97 -9.09 4.13
CA CYS A 147 12.23 -8.19 3.00
C CYS A 147 11.19 -7.08 2.86
N GLY A 148 10.77 -6.47 3.96
CA GLY A 148 9.74 -5.43 3.94
C GLY A 148 8.38 -5.96 3.52
N MET A 149 8.01 -7.17 3.92
CA MET A 149 6.72 -7.79 3.62
C MET A 149 5.57 -6.86 3.96
N SER A 150 4.54 -6.82 3.11
CA SER A 150 3.36 -6.01 3.42
C SER A 150 2.51 -6.64 4.54
N PHE A 151 1.83 -5.81 5.34
CA PHE A 151 0.92 -6.32 6.36
C PHE A 151 -0.19 -7.22 5.78
N ALA A 152 -0.62 -6.96 4.55
CA ALA A 152 -1.60 -7.80 3.88
C ALA A 152 -1.06 -9.22 3.64
N ASP A 153 0.18 -9.32 3.13
CA ASP A 153 0.79 -10.60 2.87
C ASP A 153 1.05 -11.34 4.19
N LEU A 154 1.62 -10.67 5.21
CA LEU A 154 1.90 -11.26 6.53
C LEU A 154 0.63 -11.75 7.23
N ALA A 155 -0.43 -10.96 7.25
CA ALA A 155 -1.68 -11.31 7.92
C ALA A 155 -2.41 -12.52 7.29
N HIS A 156 -2.08 -12.87 6.06
CA HIS A 156 -2.67 -14.00 5.35
C HIS A 156 -1.68 -15.16 5.11
N LEU A 157 -0.52 -15.15 5.77
CA LEU A 157 0.38 -16.29 5.71
C LEU A 157 -0.26 -17.48 6.42
N GLU A 158 -0.27 -18.62 5.75
CA GLU A 158 -0.66 -19.91 6.32
C GLU A 158 0.58 -20.59 6.92
N LYS A 159 0.41 -21.46 7.92
CA LYS A 159 1.52 -22.25 8.49
C LYS A 159 2.21 -23.10 7.45
N SER A 160 1.45 -23.62 6.48
CA SER A 160 1.97 -24.37 5.33
C SER A 160 2.89 -23.56 4.41
N ALA A 161 2.87 -22.23 4.51
CA ALA A 161 3.80 -21.39 3.76
C ALA A 161 5.24 -21.47 4.30
N LEU A 162 5.41 -21.88 5.56
CA LEU A 162 6.70 -22.07 6.20
C LEU A 162 7.15 -23.53 6.03
N ASP A 163 8.11 -23.75 5.16
CA ASP A 163 8.75 -25.03 4.89
C ASP A 163 10.19 -24.98 5.39
N GLN A 164 10.48 -25.70 6.48
CA GLN A 164 11.78 -25.67 7.19
C GLN A 164 12.22 -24.22 7.53
N SER A 165 13.15 -23.67 6.76
CA SER A 165 13.69 -22.32 6.93
C SER A 165 13.28 -21.35 5.82
N VAL A 166 12.40 -21.76 4.91
CA VAL A 166 11.99 -20.94 3.76
C VAL A 166 10.48 -20.67 3.81
N LEU A 167 10.14 -19.41 3.78
CA LEU A 167 8.76 -18.93 3.68
C LEU A 167 8.40 -18.74 2.21
N ARG A 168 7.45 -19.55 1.68
CA ARG A 168 6.98 -19.49 0.29
C ARG A 168 5.54 -19.03 0.24
N TYR A 169 5.26 -17.95 -0.49
CA TYR A 169 3.91 -17.40 -0.61
C TYR A 169 3.70 -16.64 -1.91
N ASN A 170 2.45 -16.43 -2.29
CA ASN A 170 2.10 -15.54 -3.40
C ASN A 170 1.62 -14.19 -2.85
N ARG A 171 2.22 -13.09 -3.32
CA ARG A 171 1.75 -11.76 -2.94
C ARG A 171 0.27 -11.56 -3.26
N ILE A 172 -0.49 -11.07 -2.28
CA ILE A 172 -1.94 -10.85 -2.45
C ILE A 172 -2.23 -9.86 -3.58
N LYS A 173 -1.46 -8.75 -3.64
CA LYS A 173 -1.71 -7.66 -4.59
C LYS A 173 -1.29 -7.98 -6.01
N THR A 174 -0.12 -8.58 -6.20
CA THR A 174 0.52 -8.76 -7.51
C THR A 174 0.49 -10.19 -8.03
N LYS A 175 0.16 -11.15 -7.15
CA LYS A 175 0.25 -12.60 -7.41
C LYS A 175 1.66 -13.07 -7.77
N THR A 176 2.67 -12.29 -7.43
CA THR A 176 4.07 -12.66 -7.61
C THR A 176 4.44 -13.73 -6.59
N PRO A 177 5.04 -14.87 -7.01
CA PRO A 177 5.59 -15.85 -6.07
C PRO A 177 6.79 -15.24 -5.35
N MET A 178 6.89 -15.51 -4.06
CA MET A 178 7.93 -15.01 -3.18
C MET A 178 8.52 -16.17 -2.37
N SER A 179 9.82 -16.12 -2.19
CA SER A 179 10.55 -17.00 -1.28
C SER A 179 11.44 -16.14 -0.38
N VAL A 180 11.38 -16.35 0.92
CA VAL A 180 12.16 -15.59 1.89
C VAL A 180 12.74 -16.58 2.90
N GLU A 181 14.03 -16.51 3.14
CA GLU A 181 14.68 -17.29 4.20
C GLU A 181 14.29 -16.76 5.57
N VAL A 182 13.93 -17.67 6.46
CA VAL A 182 13.56 -17.37 7.85
C VAL A 182 14.79 -17.55 8.73
N LEU A 183 15.46 -16.45 9.04
CA LEU A 183 16.62 -16.43 9.89
C LEU A 183 16.28 -16.88 11.33
N ASP A 184 17.24 -17.36 12.10
CA ASP A 184 17.01 -17.83 13.48
C ASP A 184 16.39 -16.77 14.36
N THR A 185 16.75 -15.50 14.18
CA THR A 185 16.12 -14.36 14.87
C THR A 185 14.62 -14.26 14.59
N ALA A 186 14.22 -14.44 13.33
CA ALA A 186 12.80 -14.43 12.94
C ALA A 186 12.07 -15.68 13.48
N ARG A 187 12.74 -16.83 13.48
CA ARG A 187 12.20 -18.08 14.06
C ARG A 187 11.94 -17.93 15.56
N GLY A 188 12.89 -17.36 16.32
CA GLY A 188 12.69 -17.04 17.72
C GLY A 188 11.48 -16.13 17.97
N MET A 189 11.29 -15.10 17.13
CA MET A 189 10.14 -14.20 17.18
C MET A 189 8.81 -14.90 16.85
N ILE A 190 8.79 -15.80 15.88
CA ILE A 190 7.62 -16.64 15.54
C ILE A 190 7.26 -17.52 16.75
N ASN A 191 8.23 -18.22 17.33
CA ASN A 191 8.01 -19.08 18.48
C ASN A 191 7.49 -18.28 19.70
N GLN A 192 8.01 -17.08 19.95
CA GLN A 192 7.50 -16.21 20.99
C GLN A 192 6.03 -15.80 20.77
N LEU A 193 5.61 -15.57 19.51
CA LEU A 193 4.21 -15.29 19.20
C LEU A 193 3.33 -16.52 19.43
N TRP A 194 3.82 -17.73 19.15
CA TRP A 194 3.08 -18.98 19.30
C TRP A 194 2.96 -19.42 20.76
N SER A 195 4.01 -19.26 21.57
CA SER A 195 4.01 -19.66 22.97
C SER A 195 2.94 -18.95 23.81
N ASN A 196 2.47 -17.81 23.36
CA ASN A 196 1.49 -16.98 24.04
C ASN A 196 0.08 -17.10 23.43
N GLN A 197 -0.18 -18.15 22.63
CA GLN A 197 -1.45 -18.31 21.91
C GLN A 197 -2.20 -19.54 22.36
N GLU A 198 -3.46 -19.36 22.79
CA GLU A 198 -4.43 -20.46 22.85
C GLU A 198 -4.99 -20.70 21.44
N PRO A 199 -5.15 -21.98 21.02
CA PRO A 199 -5.78 -22.28 19.74
C PRO A 199 -7.20 -21.72 19.71
N ILE A 200 -7.49 -20.88 18.71
CA ILE A 200 -8.85 -20.38 18.49
C ILE A 200 -9.60 -21.45 17.69
N PRO A 201 -10.64 -22.07 18.23
CA PRO A 201 -11.47 -23.04 17.49
C PRO A 201 -11.97 -22.41 16.18
N ASP A 202 -12.01 -23.19 15.10
CA ASP A 202 -12.48 -22.77 13.77
C ASP A 202 -11.69 -21.64 13.09
N CYS A 203 -10.55 -21.25 13.65
CA CYS A 203 -9.66 -20.27 13.00
C CYS A 203 -8.86 -20.96 11.89
N PRO A 204 -8.73 -20.33 10.71
CA PRO A 204 -7.87 -20.84 9.66
C PRO A 204 -6.43 -21.03 10.15
N ASP A 205 -5.71 -21.96 9.55
CA ASP A 205 -4.34 -22.30 9.89
C ASP A 205 -3.35 -21.19 9.43
N TYR A 206 -3.59 -19.96 9.91
CA TYR A 206 -2.69 -18.84 9.68
C TYR A 206 -1.44 -18.94 10.56
N LEU A 207 -0.33 -18.48 10.00
CA LEU A 207 0.95 -18.42 10.71
C LEU A 207 0.87 -17.44 11.91
N PHE A 208 0.05 -16.41 11.81
CA PHE A 208 -0.17 -15.41 12.86
C PHE A 208 -1.68 -15.20 13.06
N ASP A 209 -2.13 -15.10 14.33
CA ASP A 209 -3.54 -14.86 14.70
C ASP A 209 -3.91 -13.39 14.52
N ILE A 210 -3.85 -12.93 13.29
CA ILE A 210 -4.24 -11.57 12.91
C ILE A 210 -5.65 -11.57 12.34
N LEU A 211 -6.01 -12.62 11.63
CA LEU A 211 -7.29 -12.83 10.96
C LEU A 211 -7.88 -14.19 11.37
N CYS A 212 -9.23 -14.24 11.49
CA CYS A 212 -9.96 -15.45 11.77
C CYS A 212 -10.83 -15.91 10.58
N SER A 213 -11.09 -15.05 9.59
CA SER A 213 -11.82 -15.43 8.38
C SER A 213 -10.96 -16.24 7.43
N ASN A 214 -11.51 -17.33 6.91
CA ASN A 214 -10.83 -18.19 5.94
C ASN A 214 -10.36 -17.38 4.71
N LYS A 215 -9.12 -17.56 4.29
CA LYS A 215 -8.48 -16.91 3.13
C LYS A 215 -9.25 -17.13 1.82
N LYS A 216 -9.95 -18.25 1.69
CA LYS A 216 -10.80 -18.56 0.53
C LYS A 216 -12.07 -17.69 0.49
N ARG A 217 -12.48 -17.11 1.62
CA ARG A 217 -13.58 -16.15 1.68
C ARG A 217 -13.15 -14.81 1.11
N LYS A 218 -13.63 -14.51 -0.09
CA LYS A 218 -13.46 -13.20 -0.74
C LYS A 218 -14.70 -12.31 -0.52
N ASP A 219 -15.39 -12.49 0.60
CA ASP A 219 -16.59 -11.76 0.93
C ASP A 219 -16.29 -10.41 1.63
N GLU A 220 -17.33 -9.62 1.82
CA GLU A 220 -17.22 -8.31 2.46
C GLU A 220 -16.83 -8.42 3.94
N ARG A 221 -17.19 -9.52 4.62
CA ARG A 221 -16.85 -9.76 6.03
C ARG A 221 -15.35 -9.93 6.20
N ALA A 222 -14.72 -10.79 5.40
CA ALA A 222 -13.27 -10.99 5.42
C ALA A 222 -12.52 -9.69 5.05
N TYR A 223 -13.03 -8.90 4.10
CA TYR A 223 -12.47 -7.59 3.78
C TYR A 223 -12.54 -6.62 4.97
N ARG A 224 -13.68 -6.52 5.66
CA ARG A 224 -13.84 -5.64 6.83
C ARG A 224 -12.96 -6.07 7.99
N GLU A 225 -12.82 -7.36 8.22
CA GLU A 225 -11.93 -7.92 9.24
C GLU A 225 -10.48 -7.51 8.99
N TYR A 226 -9.99 -7.71 7.77
CA TYR A 226 -8.65 -7.26 7.37
C TYR A 226 -8.47 -5.75 7.55
N GLN A 227 -9.43 -4.93 7.14
CA GLN A 227 -9.37 -3.48 7.31
C GLN A 227 -9.31 -3.08 8.79
N SER A 228 -10.05 -3.76 9.64
CA SER A 228 -10.03 -3.57 11.10
C SER A 228 -8.68 -3.99 11.69
N ALA A 229 -8.15 -5.13 11.28
CA ALA A 229 -6.84 -5.62 11.72
C ALA A 229 -5.72 -4.64 11.33
N LEU A 230 -5.70 -4.18 10.09
CA LEU A 230 -4.74 -3.18 9.60
C LEU A 230 -4.83 -1.86 10.38
N ARG A 231 -6.04 -1.40 10.67
CA ARG A 231 -6.25 -0.17 11.46
C ARG A 231 -5.74 -0.35 12.89
N ARG A 232 -6.08 -1.46 13.55
CA ARG A 232 -5.58 -1.77 14.89
C ARG A 232 -4.05 -1.84 14.93
N PHE A 233 -3.44 -2.52 13.96
CA PHE A 233 -2.00 -2.62 13.87
C PHE A 233 -1.33 -1.26 13.69
N ASN A 234 -1.82 -0.43 12.75
CA ASN A 234 -1.26 0.90 12.54
C ASN A 234 -1.45 1.83 13.75
N ASN A 235 -2.55 1.72 14.49
CA ASN A 235 -2.73 2.49 15.73
C ASN A 235 -1.73 2.04 16.81
N ARG A 236 -1.55 0.74 16.99
CA ARG A 236 -0.54 0.20 17.92
C ARG A 236 0.89 0.56 17.52
N LEU A 237 1.20 0.61 16.21
CA LEU A 237 2.49 1.12 15.73
C LEU A 237 2.72 2.58 16.09
N LYS A 238 1.68 3.42 16.06
CA LYS A 238 1.78 4.81 16.52
C LYS A 238 1.99 4.90 18.02
N ASP A 239 1.33 4.02 18.79
CA ASP A 239 1.50 3.95 20.25
C ASP A 239 2.94 3.49 20.59
N LEU A 240 3.45 2.48 19.87
CA LEU A 240 4.82 2.01 19.98
C LEU A 240 5.84 3.12 19.65
N ALA A 241 5.62 3.83 18.55
CA ALA A 241 6.49 4.94 18.15
C ALA A 241 6.53 6.05 19.22
N ARG A 242 5.38 6.36 19.84
CA ARG A 242 5.32 7.32 20.96
C ARG A 242 6.04 6.82 22.21
N ALA A 243 5.85 5.56 22.57
CA ALA A 243 6.52 4.95 23.74
C ALA A 243 8.05 4.96 23.58
N LEU A 244 8.54 4.72 22.36
CA LEU A 244 9.96 4.72 22.02
C LEU A 244 10.49 6.11 21.59
N ARG A 245 9.70 7.16 21.74
CA ARG A 245 10.04 8.56 21.41
C ARG A 245 10.60 8.74 19.99
N LEU A 246 9.96 8.12 19.00
CA LEU A 246 10.31 8.32 17.60
C LEU A 246 9.71 9.64 17.07
N ASN A 247 10.50 10.37 16.31
CA ASN A 247 10.08 11.65 15.71
C ASN A 247 9.30 11.47 14.41
N SER A 248 9.49 10.35 13.74
CA SER A 248 8.88 10.07 12.43
C SER A 248 7.55 9.33 12.57
N PRO A 249 6.55 9.63 11.72
CA PRO A 249 5.29 8.89 11.71
C PRO A 249 5.52 7.47 11.21
N VAL A 250 5.01 6.48 11.97
CA VAL A 250 5.15 5.06 11.66
C VAL A 250 3.83 4.44 11.22
N SER A 251 3.90 3.60 10.21
CA SER A 251 2.81 2.76 9.73
C SER A 251 3.38 1.44 9.18
N SER A 252 2.53 0.45 8.95
CA SER A 252 2.92 -0.80 8.31
C SER A 252 3.63 -0.59 6.96
N TYR A 253 3.25 0.48 6.26
CA TYR A 253 3.85 0.83 4.97
C TYR A 253 5.22 1.51 5.11
N THR A 254 5.43 2.24 6.20
CA THR A 254 6.73 2.86 6.54
C THR A 254 7.82 1.79 6.70
N LEU A 255 7.51 0.65 7.33
CA LEU A 255 8.45 -0.47 7.49
C LEU A 255 8.99 -0.96 6.14
N ARG A 256 8.10 -1.17 5.18
CA ARG A 256 8.48 -1.60 3.84
C ARG A 256 9.31 -0.56 3.11
N HIS A 257 8.98 0.74 3.26
CA HIS A 257 9.79 1.82 2.71
C HIS A 257 11.17 1.88 3.32
N SER A 258 11.23 1.72 4.65
CA SER A 258 12.50 1.74 5.38
C SER A 258 13.39 0.58 4.96
N TRP A 259 12.84 -0.63 4.79
CA TRP A 259 13.61 -1.76 4.28
C TRP A 259 14.21 -1.46 2.89
N ALA A 260 13.38 -1.01 1.96
CA ALA A 260 13.83 -0.68 0.60
C ALA A 260 14.88 0.44 0.58
N THR A 261 14.69 1.47 1.41
CA THR A 261 15.61 2.59 1.52
C THR A 261 16.93 2.15 2.16
N THR A 262 16.88 1.32 3.20
CA THR A 262 18.09 0.75 3.83
C THR A 262 18.87 -0.11 2.85
N ALA A 263 18.20 -0.98 2.08
CA ALA A 263 18.84 -1.79 1.06
C ALA A 263 19.53 -0.91 -0.01
N LYS A 264 18.87 0.15 -0.47
CA LYS A 264 19.46 1.12 -1.40
C LYS A 264 20.72 1.78 -0.83
N TYR A 265 20.68 2.25 0.42
CA TYR A 265 21.84 2.88 1.07
C TYR A 265 23.02 1.92 1.30
N ARG A 266 22.72 0.62 1.34
CA ARG A 266 23.75 -0.43 1.38
C ARG A 266 24.27 -0.83 0.00
N GLY A 267 23.87 -0.12 -1.06
CA GLY A 267 24.34 -0.39 -2.43
C GLY A 267 23.68 -1.60 -3.09
N VAL A 268 22.57 -2.14 -2.55
CA VAL A 268 21.87 -3.26 -3.17
C VAL A 268 21.28 -2.82 -4.52
N PRO A 269 21.50 -3.57 -5.62
CA PRO A 269 20.94 -3.26 -6.94
C PRO A 269 19.42 -3.11 -6.90
N ILE A 270 18.91 -2.17 -7.68
CA ILE A 270 17.46 -1.85 -7.67
C ILE A 270 16.61 -3.03 -8.14
N GLU A 271 17.16 -3.86 -9.03
CA GLU A 271 16.54 -5.09 -9.52
C GLU A 271 16.31 -6.07 -8.37
N MET A 272 17.33 -6.29 -7.54
CA MET A 272 17.24 -7.15 -6.36
C MET A 272 16.25 -6.58 -5.31
N ILE A 273 16.24 -5.25 -5.10
CA ILE A 273 15.26 -4.60 -4.24
C ILE A 273 13.84 -4.82 -4.81
N SER A 274 13.68 -4.68 -6.13
CA SER A 274 12.40 -4.85 -6.82
C SER A 274 11.86 -6.28 -6.69
N GLU A 275 12.71 -7.26 -6.88
CA GLU A 275 12.41 -8.69 -6.72
C GLU A 275 12.05 -9.02 -5.27
N SER A 276 12.89 -8.63 -4.31
CA SER A 276 12.64 -8.84 -2.87
C SER A 276 11.33 -8.21 -2.40
N LEU A 277 10.92 -7.10 -3.00
CA LEU A 277 9.62 -6.47 -2.75
C LEU A 277 8.49 -7.12 -3.57
N GLY A 278 8.75 -7.99 -4.52
CA GLY A 278 7.77 -8.60 -5.42
C GLY A 278 7.05 -7.56 -6.28
N HIS A 279 7.77 -6.56 -6.79
CA HIS A 279 7.22 -5.60 -7.75
C HIS A 279 7.27 -6.19 -9.16
N LYS A 280 6.22 -5.97 -9.96
CA LYS A 280 6.17 -6.39 -11.37
C LYS A 280 6.97 -5.48 -12.31
N SER A 281 7.42 -4.32 -11.81
CA SER A 281 8.15 -3.33 -12.61
C SER A 281 9.12 -2.57 -11.72
N ILE A 282 10.35 -2.41 -12.18
CA ILE A 282 11.40 -1.61 -11.55
C ILE A 282 10.97 -0.15 -11.37
N LYS A 283 10.16 0.40 -12.30
CA LYS A 283 9.57 1.75 -12.17
C LYS A 283 8.80 1.93 -10.84
N THR A 284 8.12 0.86 -10.37
CA THR A 284 7.44 0.91 -9.07
C THR A 284 8.45 1.07 -7.93
N THR A 285 9.60 0.39 -8.01
CA THR A 285 10.67 0.48 -7.02
C THR A 285 11.33 1.86 -7.05
N GLN A 286 11.57 2.42 -8.22
CA GLN A 286 12.12 3.78 -8.38
C GLN A 286 11.25 4.84 -7.71
N ILE A 287 9.92 4.78 -7.90
CA ILE A 287 8.97 5.69 -7.22
C ILE A 287 8.98 5.47 -5.70
N TYR A 288 9.32 4.26 -5.28
CA TYR A 288 9.36 3.87 -3.87
C TYR A 288 10.58 4.40 -3.14
N LEU A 289 11.71 4.48 -3.82
CA LEU A 289 12.98 4.86 -3.22
C LEU A 289 13.08 6.38 -3.10
N LYS A 290 13.47 6.83 -1.92
CA LYS A 290 13.83 8.23 -1.70
C LYS A 290 15.01 8.59 -2.61
N GLY A 291 15.00 9.79 -3.21
CA GLY A 291 16.18 10.33 -3.89
C GLY A 291 17.38 10.41 -2.95
N PHE A 292 18.60 10.39 -3.50
CA PHE A 292 19.81 10.62 -2.72
C PHE A 292 19.83 12.05 -2.18
N GLU A 293 20.27 12.22 -0.94
CA GLU A 293 20.46 13.54 -0.34
C GLU A 293 21.66 14.27 -0.96
N LEU A 294 21.68 15.58 -0.81
CA LEU A 294 22.77 16.40 -1.37
C LEU A 294 24.14 15.94 -0.87
N ARG A 295 24.24 15.64 0.43
CA ARG A 295 25.48 15.16 1.04
C ARG A 295 26.01 13.88 0.37
N GLU A 296 25.13 12.91 0.15
CA GLU A 296 25.49 11.63 -0.49
C GLU A 296 25.99 11.84 -1.93
N ARG A 297 25.28 12.67 -2.69
CA ARG A 297 25.71 13.04 -4.06
C ARG A 297 27.06 13.75 -4.04
N THR A 298 27.30 14.58 -3.03
CA THR A 298 28.58 15.26 -2.86
C THR A 298 29.70 14.28 -2.55
N GLU A 299 29.48 13.29 -1.69
CA GLU A 299 30.49 12.28 -1.38
C GLU A 299 30.82 11.40 -2.61
N VAL A 300 29.82 10.99 -3.38
CA VAL A 300 30.05 10.29 -4.66
C VAL A 300 30.91 11.15 -5.61
N ASN A 301 30.58 12.44 -5.73
CA ASN A 301 31.34 13.35 -6.59
C ASN A 301 32.80 13.54 -6.11
N LYS A 302 33.03 13.68 -4.81
CA LYS A 302 34.38 13.70 -4.22
C LYS A 302 35.15 12.43 -4.51
N GLY A 303 34.51 11.26 -4.38
CA GLY A 303 35.09 9.96 -4.71
C GLY A 303 35.52 9.87 -6.18
N ASN A 304 34.65 10.30 -7.10
CA ASN A 304 34.94 10.34 -8.52
C ASN A 304 36.14 11.27 -8.85
N LEU A 305 36.15 12.46 -8.25
CA LEU A 305 37.26 13.41 -8.43
C LEU A 305 38.58 12.82 -7.88
N SER A 306 38.54 12.20 -6.70
CA SER A 306 39.70 11.53 -6.11
C SER A 306 40.21 10.39 -6.99
N TYR A 307 39.31 9.55 -7.51
CA TYR A 307 39.65 8.48 -8.42
C TYR A 307 40.40 8.98 -9.67
N ILE A 308 39.83 9.99 -10.34
CA ILE A 308 40.44 10.55 -11.55
C ILE A 308 41.79 11.25 -11.22
N ARG A 309 41.87 11.97 -10.11
CA ARG A 309 43.11 12.64 -9.69
C ARG A 309 44.26 11.67 -9.41
N ASN A 310 43.91 10.49 -8.87
CA ASN A 310 44.89 9.47 -8.51
C ASN A 310 45.10 8.44 -9.63
N PHE A 311 44.43 8.58 -10.77
CA PHE A 311 44.56 7.69 -11.91
C PHE A 311 45.97 7.84 -12.51
N ARG A 312 46.77 6.79 -12.41
CA ARG A 312 48.08 6.71 -13.08
C ARG A 312 47.89 6.08 -14.46
N LEU A 313 48.16 6.86 -15.51
CA LEU A 313 48.28 6.30 -16.84
C LEU A 313 49.40 5.24 -16.77
N GLY A 314 49.07 3.98 -16.96
CA GLY A 314 50.06 2.91 -17.08
C GLY A 314 51.04 3.26 -18.19
N ARG A 315 52.33 3.28 -17.86
CA ARG A 315 53.42 3.34 -18.84
C ARG A 315 53.53 2.05 -19.60
#